data_9fb1f47213ac9777452150693766abf1
#
_entry.id   9fb1f47213ac9777452150693766abf1
#
_cell.length_a   1.000
_cell.length_b   1.000
_cell.length_c   1.000
_cell.angle_alpha   90.00
_cell.angle_beta   90.00
_cell.angle_gamma   90.00
#
_symmetry.space_group_name_H-M   'P 1'
#
loop_
_entity.id
_entity.type
_entity.pdbx_description
1 polymer ?
#
loop_
_entity_poly.entity_id
_entity_poly.type
_entity_poly.pdbx_seq_one_letter_code
_entity_poly.pdbx_strand_id
1 'polypeptide(L)'
;MNAPEQLSLPLQQLLGDARLNACHLPGTDLQLWLIDIDNMDRAFDAEETRRILADPPYWCFCWASGLALARWIAQNPHWVHGKRVLDFGSGSGVVAIAAVKAGALEVVACDLDPLALSACRANAELNEVTLGYSADFFAEQDRFDLIIVADVLYDRANLPLLDHFLSRGQQALVADSRVKDFQHPRYTSLETLHARTWPD
;
A
#
# COMPACT_ATOMS: atom_id res chain seq x y z
N MET A 1 -6.31 -16.27 -15.09
CA MET A 1 -7.06 -14.98 -15.04
C MET A 1 -6.16 -13.93 -15.68
N ASN A 2 -6.66 -13.08 -16.56
CA ASN A 2 -5.85 -12.02 -17.17
C ASN A 2 -5.87 -10.80 -16.27
N ALA A 3 -4.75 -10.08 -16.22
CA ALA A 3 -4.68 -8.82 -15.48
C ALA A 3 -5.65 -7.79 -16.07
N PRO A 4 -6.25 -6.93 -15.23
CA PRO A 4 -7.16 -5.89 -15.69
C PRO A 4 -6.48 -4.94 -16.69
N GLU A 5 -7.14 -4.65 -17.80
CA GLU A 5 -6.62 -3.79 -18.87
C GLU A 5 -6.29 -2.39 -18.37
N GLN A 6 -7.09 -1.88 -17.44
CA GLN A 6 -6.89 -0.58 -16.79
C GLN A 6 -5.58 -0.45 -16.00
N LEU A 7 -4.93 -1.55 -15.64
CA LEU A 7 -3.61 -1.59 -15.01
C LEU A 7 -2.52 -1.97 -16.01
N SER A 8 -2.83 -2.91 -16.90
CA SER A 8 -1.84 -3.44 -17.87
C SER A 8 -1.42 -2.38 -18.88
N LEU A 9 -2.35 -1.60 -19.42
CA LEU A 9 -2.05 -0.59 -20.43
C LEU A 9 -1.13 0.54 -19.90
N PRO A 10 -1.42 1.19 -18.76
CA PRO A 10 -0.51 2.20 -18.20
C PRO A 10 0.87 1.65 -17.87
N LEU A 11 0.93 0.42 -17.32
CA LEU A 11 2.21 -0.22 -17.03
C LEU A 11 3.03 -0.45 -18.30
N GLN A 12 2.39 -0.93 -19.38
CA GLN A 12 3.06 -1.16 -20.67
C GLN A 12 3.47 0.15 -21.36
N GLN A 13 2.72 1.24 -21.20
CA GLN A 13 3.13 2.55 -21.69
C GLN A 13 4.40 3.05 -21.01
N LEU A 14 4.59 2.69 -19.73
CA LEU A 14 5.78 3.06 -18.96
C LEU A 14 6.96 2.11 -19.20
N LEU A 15 6.71 0.80 -19.23
CA LEU A 15 7.72 -0.28 -19.19
C LEU A 15 7.66 -1.25 -20.39
N GLY A 16 7.01 -0.84 -21.49
CA GLY A 16 6.99 -1.60 -22.74
C GLY A 16 6.28 -2.95 -22.62
N ASP A 17 7.02 -4.02 -22.44
CA ASP A 17 6.51 -5.39 -22.39
C ASP A 17 6.15 -5.90 -20.97
N ALA A 18 6.15 -5.01 -19.98
CA ALA A 18 5.80 -5.37 -18.61
C ALA A 18 4.42 -6.00 -18.51
N ARG A 19 4.30 -6.97 -17.63
CA ARG A 19 3.07 -7.71 -17.36
C ARG A 19 2.74 -7.71 -15.88
N LEU A 20 1.48 -7.98 -15.58
CA LEU A 20 1.00 -8.20 -14.22
C LEU A 20 0.52 -9.64 -14.08
N ASN A 21 0.89 -10.28 -12.98
CA ASN A 21 0.41 -11.59 -12.57
C ASN A 21 -0.33 -11.50 -11.24
N ALA A 22 -1.34 -12.36 -11.06
CA ALA A 22 -1.94 -12.56 -9.75
C ALA A 22 -0.98 -13.37 -8.88
N CYS A 23 -0.35 -12.70 -7.90
CA CYS A 23 0.66 -13.27 -7.04
C CYS A 23 0.10 -13.52 -5.63
N HIS A 24 0.26 -14.73 -5.12
CA HIS A 24 0.06 -15.00 -3.69
C HIS A 24 1.17 -14.35 -2.86
N LEU A 25 0.78 -13.63 -1.84
CA LEU A 25 1.74 -13.01 -0.94
C LEU A 25 2.24 -14.01 0.12
N PRO A 26 3.57 -14.13 0.28
CA PRO A 26 4.13 -15.11 1.20
C PRO A 26 3.69 -14.86 2.65
N GLY A 27 3.22 -15.93 3.32
CA GLY A 27 2.76 -15.88 4.71
C GLY A 27 1.42 -15.17 4.93
N THR A 28 0.60 -15.07 3.89
CA THR A 28 -0.77 -14.54 3.94
C THR A 28 -1.71 -15.39 3.06
N ASP A 29 -3.02 -15.15 3.15
CA ASP A 29 -4.04 -15.67 2.24
C ASP A 29 -4.40 -14.64 1.14
N LEU A 30 -3.58 -13.60 0.97
CA LEU A 30 -3.83 -12.50 0.04
C LEU A 30 -3.21 -12.77 -1.33
N GLN A 31 -3.88 -12.24 -2.35
CA GLN A 31 -3.39 -12.18 -3.73
C GLN A 31 -3.40 -10.74 -4.23
N LEU A 32 -2.39 -10.36 -4.99
CA LEU A 32 -2.33 -9.05 -5.63
C LEU A 32 -1.91 -9.19 -7.10
N TRP A 33 -2.39 -8.28 -7.93
CA TRP A 33 -1.84 -8.02 -9.25
C TRP A 33 -0.52 -7.27 -9.10
N LEU A 34 0.59 -7.98 -9.32
CA LEU A 34 1.94 -7.43 -9.19
C LEU A 34 2.71 -7.62 -10.50
N ILE A 35 3.76 -6.82 -10.66
CA ILE A 35 4.63 -6.90 -11.83
C ILE A 35 5.26 -8.29 -11.93
N ASP A 36 5.31 -8.81 -13.15
CA ASP A 36 6.02 -10.04 -13.48
C ASP A 36 7.50 -9.71 -13.69
N ILE A 37 8.34 -10.07 -12.73
CA ILE A 37 9.77 -9.80 -12.77
C ILE A 37 10.51 -10.65 -13.79
N ASP A 38 9.96 -11.80 -14.18
CA ASP A 38 10.62 -12.71 -15.13
C ASP A 38 10.79 -12.09 -16.52
N ASN A 39 9.92 -11.15 -16.89
CA ASN A 39 10.03 -10.41 -18.14
C ASN A 39 10.71 -9.04 -17.99
N MET A 40 11.24 -8.72 -16.81
CA MET A 40 11.89 -7.44 -16.51
C MET A 40 13.42 -7.57 -16.36
N ASP A 41 13.98 -8.76 -16.57
CA ASP A 41 15.44 -8.99 -16.53
C ASP A 41 16.11 -8.48 -17.83
N ARG A 42 16.04 -7.16 -18.03
CA ARG A 42 16.65 -6.43 -19.12
C ARG A 42 17.14 -5.05 -18.69
N ALA A 43 18.08 -4.51 -19.43
CA ALA A 43 18.49 -3.13 -19.24
C ALA A 43 17.41 -2.17 -19.76
N PHE A 44 17.07 -1.15 -18.98
CA PHE A 44 16.24 -0.04 -19.43
C PHE A 44 17.09 0.94 -20.24
N ASP A 45 16.53 1.47 -21.31
CA ASP A 45 17.17 2.59 -22.01
C ASP A 45 17.03 3.91 -21.20
N ALA A 46 17.72 4.96 -21.68
CA ALA A 46 17.75 6.24 -20.98
C ALA A 46 16.37 6.91 -20.93
N GLU A 47 15.54 6.70 -21.95
CA GLU A 47 14.20 7.27 -22.03
C GLU A 47 13.22 6.54 -21.10
N GLU A 48 13.28 5.21 -21.08
CA GLU A 48 12.53 4.37 -20.12
C GLU A 48 12.91 4.73 -18.68
N THR A 49 14.20 4.80 -18.39
CA THR A 49 14.71 5.19 -17.06
C THR A 49 14.18 6.55 -16.64
N ARG A 50 14.17 7.53 -17.55
CA ARG A 50 13.65 8.87 -17.26
C ARG A 50 12.15 8.85 -16.96
N ARG A 51 11.35 8.08 -17.72
CA ARG A 51 9.91 7.94 -17.47
C ARG A 51 9.65 7.27 -16.12
N ILE A 52 10.34 6.19 -15.82
CA ILE A 52 10.20 5.46 -14.54
C ILE A 52 10.54 6.38 -13.35
N LEU A 53 11.62 7.18 -13.47
CA LEU A 53 12.00 8.09 -12.39
C LEU A 53 11.04 9.27 -12.23
N ALA A 54 10.37 9.68 -13.30
CA ALA A 54 9.38 10.76 -13.27
C ALA A 54 8.05 10.32 -12.65
N ASP A 55 7.64 9.06 -12.88
CA ASP A 55 6.38 8.50 -12.39
C ASP A 55 6.56 7.01 -12.07
N PRO A 56 7.17 6.68 -10.91
CA PRO A 56 7.45 5.30 -10.55
C PRO A 56 6.16 4.53 -10.26
N PRO A 57 5.95 3.34 -10.86
CA PRO A 57 4.75 2.55 -10.69
C PRO A 57 4.77 1.79 -9.35
N TYR A 58 4.76 2.52 -8.22
CA TYR A 58 4.85 1.93 -6.88
C TYR A 58 3.72 0.95 -6.58
N TRP A 59 2.56 1.13 -7.20
CA TRP A 59 1.37 0.32 -7.02
C TRP A 59 1.48 -1.13 -7.54
N CYS A 60 2.44 -1.40 -8.45
CA CYS A 60 2.63 -2.76 -9.00
C CYS A 60 3.56 -3.65 -8.15
N PHE A 61 3.92 -3.20 -6.95
CA PHE A 61 4.69 -3.94 -5.95
C PHE A 61 3.92 -4.04 -4.62
N CYS A 62 4.18 -5.10 -3.87
CA CYS A 62 3.85 -5.17 -2.45
C CYS A 62 5.10 -4.81 -1.64
N TRP A 63 5.17 -3.58 -1.18
CA TRP A 63 6.33 -3.06 -0.44
C TRP A 63 6.49 -3.74 0.91
N ALA A 64 7.75 -3.80 1.40
CA ALA A 64 8.12 -4.56 2.58
C ALA A 64 7.29 -4.23 3.83
N SER A 65 7.09 -2.94 4.13
CA SER A 65 6.29 -2.54 5.30
C SER A 65 4.81 -2.86 5.13
N GLY A 66 4.27 -2.77 3.91
CA GLY A 66 2.89 -3.18 3.62
C GLY A 66 2.68 -4.67 3.84
N LEU A 67 3.60 -5.51 3.35
CA LEU A 67 3.55 -6.96 3.58
C LEU A 67 3.71 -7.33 5.06
N ALA A 68 4.63 -6.65 5.76
CA ALA A 68 4.84 -6.86 7.19
C ALA A 68 3.58 -6.51 7.99
N LEU A 69 2.96 -5.36 7.72
CA LEU A 69 1.72 -4.95 8.38
C LEU A 69 0.55 -5.85 8.05
N ALA A 70 0.39 -6.31 6.82
CA ALA A 70 -0.68 -7.24 6.45
C ALA A 70 -0.61 -8.53 7.29
N ARG A 71 0.59 -9.10 7.45
CA ARG A 71 0.83 -10.26 8.30
C ARG A 71 0.57 -9.97 9.77
N TRP A 72 1.05 -8.82 10.24
CA TRP A 72 0.91 -8.41 11.63
C TRP A 72 -0.56 -8.16 12.01
N ILE A 73 -1.33 -7.50 11.14
CA ILE A 73 -2.77 -7.25 11.32
C ILE A 73 -3.54 -8.58 11.41
N ALA A 74 -3.21 -9.56 10.55
CA ALA A 74 -3.82 -10.87 10.60
C ALA A 74 -3.60 -11.60 11.96
N GLN A 75 -2.43 -11.37 12.59
CA GLN A 75 -2.09 -11.90 13.91
C GLN A 75 -2.65 -11.05 15.06
N ASN A 76 -2.94 -9.78 14.82
CA ASN A 76 -3.40 -8.80 15.79
C ASN A 76 -4.72 -8.12 15.36
N PRO A 77 -5.78 -8.88 15.05
CA PRO A 77 -7.00 -8.33 14.44
C PRO A 77 -7.69 -7.29 15.33
N HIS A 78 -7.48 -7.31 16.64
CA HIS A 78 -8.04 -6.33 17.58
C HIS A 78 -7.63 -4.87 17.27
N TRP A 79 -6.59 -4.67 16.49
CA TRP A 79 -6.19 -3.33 16.05
C TRP A 79 -7.16 -2.73 15.05
N VAL A 80 -7.81 -3.55 14.23
CA VAL A 80 -8.70 -3.10 13.14
C VAL A 80 -10.14 -3.56 13.30
N HIS A 81 -10.38 -4.65 14.03
CA HIS A 81 -11.70 -5.26 14.16
C HIS A 81 -12.74 -4.27 14.68
N GLY A 82 -13.85 -4.12 13.92
CA GLY A 82 -14.96 -3.21 14.25
C GLY A 82 -14.63 -1.73 14.10
N LYS A 83 -13.48 -1.36 13.55
CA LYS A 83 -13.02 0.03 13.40
C LYS A 83 -13.20 0.56 11.99
N ARG A 84 -13.34 1.89 11.89
CA ARG A 84 -13.17 2.64 10.65
C ARG A 84 -11.69 2.93 10.45
N VAL A 85 -11.12 2.42 9.37
CA VAL A 85 -9.69 2.45 9.08
C VAL A 85 -9.43 3.23 7.79
N LEU A 86 -8.40 4.05 7.77
CA LEU A 86 -7.86 4.65 6.56
C LEU A 86 -6.45 4.09 6.33
N ASP A 87 -6.20 3.58 5.14
CA ASP A 87 -4.88 3.15 4.65
C ASP A 87 -4.30 4.29 3.80
N PHE A 88 -3.31 5.02 4.35
CA PHE A 88 -2.70 6.19 3.73
C PHE A 88 -1.49 5.81 2.87
N GLY A 89 -1.49 6.24 1.61
CA GLY A 89 -0.50 5.80 0.64
C GLY A 89 -0.69 4.33 0.30
N SER A 90 -1.93 3.95 -0.03
CA SER A 90 -2.37 2.55 -0.10
C SER A 90 -1.66 1.72 -1.18
N GLY A 91 -1.10 2.36 -2.22
CA GLY A 91 -0.33 1.69 -3.27
C GLY A 91 -1.06 0.50 -3.89
N SER A 92 -0.59 -0.72 -3.64
CA SER A 92 -1.26 -1.96 -4.08
C SER A 92 -2.53 -2.31 -3.29
N GLY A 93 -2.82 -1.62 -2.18
CA GLY A 93 -3.96 -1.89 -1.31
C GLY A 93 -3.80 -3.06 -0.34
N VAL A 94 -2.60 -3.61 -0.19
CA VAL A 94 -2.35 -4.80 0.63
C VAL A 94 -2.81 -4.63 2.08
N VAL A 95 -2.55 -3.46 2.67
CA VAL A 95 -2.89 -3.18 4.08
C VAL A 95 -4.40 -2.97 4.23
N ALA A 96 -5.01 -2.23 3.32
CA ALA A 96 -6.47 -2.04 3.30
C ALA A 96 -7.21 -3.38 3.21
N ILE A 97 -6.79 -4.27 2.28
CA ILE A 97 -7.38 -5.60 2.11
C ILE A 97 -7.20 -6.45 3.37
N ALA A 98 -5.99 -6.44 3.95
CA ALA A 98 -5.71 -7.16 5.20
C ALA A 98 -6.59 -6.66 6.35
N ALA A 99 -6.82 -5.34 6.45
CA ALA A 99 -7.68 -4.77 7.48
C ALA A 99 -9.13 -5.21 7.35
N VAL A 100 -9.70 -5.25 6.11
CA VAL A 100 -11.05 -5.79 5.88
C VAL A 100 -11.13 -7.26 6.30
N LYS A 101 -10.18 -8.08 5.86
CA LYS A 101 -10.15 -9.52 6.21
C LYS A 101 -9.99 -9.76 7.71
N ALA A 102 -9.35 -8.86 8.43
CA ALA A 102 -9.23 -8.89 9.88
C ALA A 102 -10.45 -8.32 10.63
N GLY A 103 -11.53 -7.96 9.91
CA GLY A 103 -12.81 -7.57 10.49
C GLY A 103 -12.97 -6.08 10.76
N ALA A 104 -12.25 -5.21 10.06
CA ALA A 104 -12.54 -3.78 10.09
C ALA A 104 -13.99 -3.50 9.64
N LEU A 105 -14.64 -2.53 10.27
CA LEU A 105 -16.01 -2.13 9.95
C LEU A 105 -16.11 -1.46 8.59
N GLU A 106 -15.15 -0.59 8.32
CA GLU A 106 -15.02 0.17 7.07
C GLU A 106 -13.54 0.45 6.82
N VAL A 107 -13.10 0.31 5.59
CA VAL A 107 -11.72 0.65 5.20
C VAL A 107 -11.73 1.55 3.99
N VAL A 108 -11.02 2.67 4.07
CA VAL A 108 -10.79 3.60 2.97
C VAL A 108 -9.33 3.49 2.53
N ALA A 109 -9.09 3.06 1.30
CA ALA A 109 -7.80 3.15 0.65
C ALA A 109 -7.60 4.57 0.11
N CYS A 110 -6.58 5.26 0.59
CA CYS A 110 -6.29 6.65 0.23
C CYS A 110 -4.94 6.75 -0.45
N ASP A 111 -4.93 7.26 -1.70
CA ASP A 111 -3.70 7.49 -2.46
C ASP A 111 -3.87 8.64 -3.44
N LEU A 112 -2.83 9.44 -3.63
CA LEU A 112 -2.83 10.54 -4.61
C LEU A 112 -2.70 10.03 -6.05
N ASP A 113 -2.10 8.85 -6.25
CA ASP A 113 -1.96 8.24 -7.56
C ASP A 113 -3.27 7.53 -7.98
N PRO A 114 -3.94 7.97 -9.06
CA PRO A 114 -5.13 7.30 -9.57
C PRO A 114 -4.90 5.84 -9.98
N LEU A 115 -3.68 5.49 -10.40
CA LEU A 115 -3.33 4.11 -10.75
C LEU A 115 -3.20 3.24 -9.50
N ALA A 116 -2.69 3.77 -8.40
CA ALA A 116 -2.71 3.09 -7.11
C ALA A 116 -4.14 2.79 -6.66
N LEU A 117 -5.07 3.75 -6.75
CA LEU A 117 -6.48 3.50 -6.44
C LEU A 117 -7.13 2.49 -7.39
N SER A 118 -6.71 2.47 -8.66
CA SER A 118 -7.17 1.45 -9.62
C SER A 118 -6.61 0.07 -9.28
N ALA A 119 -5.36 -0.01 -8.84
CA ALA A 119 -4.75 -1.25 -8.34
C ALA A 119 -5.45 -1.74 -7.07
N CYS A 120 -5.75 -0.85 -6.11
CA CYS A 120 -6.53 -1.19 -4.91
C CYS A 120 -7.89 -1.81 -5.27
N ARG A 121 -8.62 -1.25 -6.26
CA ARG A 121 -9.90 -1.81 -6.71
C ARG A 121 -9.74 -3.22 -7.27
N ALA A 122 -8.81 -3.40 -8.20
CA ALA A 122 -8.56 -4.68 -8.83
C ALA A 122 -8.10 -5.75 -7.80
N ASN A 123 -7.27 -5.34 -6.85
CA ASN A 123 -6.79 -6.22 -5.78
C ASN A 123 -7.87 -6.53 -4.74
N ALA A 124 -8.77 -5.59 -4.45
CA ALA A 124 -9.93 -5.83 -3.60
C ALA A 124 -10.89 -6.85 -4.24
N GLU A 125 -11.17 -6.72 -5.55
CA GLU A 125 -11.95 -7.70 -6.31
C GLU A 125 -11.30 -9.08 -6.29
N LEU A 126 -9.98 -9.16 -6.49
CA LEU A 126 -9.23 -10.42 -6.48
C LEU A 126 -9.29 -11.13 -5.11
N ASN A 127 -9.45 -10.38 -4.03
CA ASN A 127 -9.56 -10.89 -2.65
C ASN A 127 -11.00 -10.95 -2.13
N GLU A 128 -11.99 -10.63 -2.96
CA GLU A 128 -13.43 -10.65 -2.63
C GLU A 128 -13.77 -9.73 -1.43
N VAL A 129 -13.14 -8.55 -1.37
CA VAL A 129 -13.40 -7.56 -0.32
C VAL A 129 -13.89 -6.23 -0.91
N THR A 130 -14.56 -5.43 -0.09
CA THR A 130 -15.05 -4.10 -0.47
C THR A 130 -14.26 -3.03 0.28
N LEU A 131 -13.81 -2.01 -0.45
CA LEU A 131 -13.10 -0.85 0.07
C LEU A 131 -13.82 0.45 -0.32
N GLY A 132 -13.70 1.48 0.52
CA GLY A 132 -13.84 2.87 0.12
C GLY A 132 -12.56 3.39 -0.52
N TYR A 133 -12.64 4.48 -1.28
CA TYR A 133 -11.49 5.05 -1.98
C TYR A 133 -11.49 6.56 -1.85
N SER A 134 -10.31 7.12 -1.59
CA SER A 134 -10.09 8.57 -1.52
C SER A 134 -8.83 8.97 -2.27
N ALA A 135 -8.91 10.05 -3.04
CA ALA A 135 -7.75 10.61 -3.74
C ALA A 135 -7.07 11.74 -2.97
N ASP A 136 -7.65 12.18 -1.85
CA ASP A 136 -7.12 13.29 -1.06
C ASP A 136 -7.42 13.10 0.43
N PHE A 137 -6.36 12.79 1.18
CA PHE A 137 -6.44 12.67 2.64
C PHE A 137 -6.97 13.93 3.33
N PHE A 138 -6.64 15.10 2.82
CA PHE A 138 -7.04 16.37 3.42
C PHE A 138 -8.49 16.75 3.12
N ALA A 139 -9.08 16.20 2.06
CA ALA A 139 -10.49 16.35 1.75
C ALA A 139 -11.40 15.46 2.62
N GLU A 140 -10.86 14.39 3.20
CA GLU A 140 -11.60 13.54 4.13
C GLU A 140 -12.05 14.34 5.35
N GLN A 141 -13.36 14.41 5.58
CA GLN A 141 -13.95 15.16 6.71
C GLN A 141 -14.18 14.28 7.94
N ASP A 142 -14.34 12.99 7.71
CA ASP A 142 -14.61 12.02 8.75
C ASP A 142 -13.36 11.70 9.58
N ARG A 143 -13.57 11.40 10.85
CA ARG A 143 -12.54 10.94 11.74
C ARG A 143 -12.49 9.41 11.72
N PHE A 144 -11.29 8.86 11.58
CA PHE A 144 -11.04 7.43 11.59
C PHE A 144 -10.67 6.95 13.00
N ASP A 145 -10.98 5.69 13.32
CA ASP A 145 -10.49 5.07 14.55
C ASP A 145 -9.01 4.76 14.45
N LEU A 146 -8.56 4.36 13.25
CA LEU A 146 -7.17 4.05 12.97
C LEU A 146 -6.76 4.54 11.57
N ILE A 147 -5.61 5.20 11.49
CA ILE A 147 -4.91 5.48 10.24
C ILE A 147 -3.71 4.58 10.19
N ILE A 148 -3.56 3.81 9.09
CA ILE A 148 -2.42 2.94 8.85
C ILE A 148 -1.56 3.56 7.74
N VAL A 149 -0.25 3.49 7.91
CA VAL A 149 0.74 4.09 7.00
C VAL A 149 1.89 3.12 6.80
N ALA A 150 2.16 2.75 5.54
CA ALA A 150 3.23 1.82 5.20
C ALA A 150 4.16 2.41 4.13
N ASP A 151 5.47 2.45 4.41
CA ASP A 151 6.52 2.93 3.49
C ASP A 151 6.25 4.32 2.86
N VAL A 152 5.79 5.29 3.66
CA VAL A 152 5.48 6.66 3.22
C VAL A 152 6.56 7.66 3.68
N LEU A 153 7.26 7.38 4.78
CA LEU A 153 8.20 8.34 5.38
C LEU A 153 9.58 8.34 4.72
N TYR A 154 9.77 7.55 3.64
CA TYR A 154 11.02 7.56 2.87
C TYR A 154 11.34 8.95 2.31
N ASP A 155 10.34 9.77 2.04
CA ASP A 155 10.51 11.20 1.79
C ASP A 155 10.37 11.97 3.11
N ARG A 156 11.44 12.68 3.49
CA ARG A 156 11.43 13.50 4.71
C ARG A 156 10.40 14.61 4.69
N ALA A 157 9.95 15.05 3.52
CA ALA A 157 8.86 15.99 3.38
C ALA A 157 7.53 15.46 3.95
N ASN A 158 7.41 14.13 4.08
CA ASN A 158 6.22 13.47 4.64
C ASN A 158 6.23 13.39 6.18
N LEU A 159 7.34 13.71 6.86
CA LEU A 159 7.39 13.66 8.33
C LEU A 159 6.33 14.54 9.03
N PRO A 160 5.97 15.74 8.55
CA PRO A 160 4.88 16.51 9.15
C PRO A 160 3.51 15.83 9.11
N LEU A 161 3.29 14.85 8.20
CA LEU A 161 2.05 14.09 8.13
C LEU A 161 1.76 13.29 9.41
N LEU A 162 2.78 12.95 10.18
CA LEU A 162 2.63 12.24 11.46
C LEU A 162 1.70 12.98 12.43
N ASP A 163 1.77 14.29 12.52
CA ASP A 163 0.87 15.09 13.33
C ASP A 163 -0.53 15.20 12.68
N HIS A 164 -0.61 15.25 11.36
CA HIS A 164 -1.87 15.25 10.63
C HIS A 164 -2.64 13.91 10.82
N PHE A 165 -1.94 12.76 10.82
CA PHE A 165 -2.60 11.48 11.11
C PHE A 165 -3.27 11.49 12.48
N LEU A 166 -2.60 12.00 13.51
CA LEU A 166 -3.15 12.09 14.86
C LEU A 166 -4.24 13.17 15.03
N SER A 167 -4.37 14.09 14.11
CA SER A 167 -5.48 15.05 14.09
C SER A 167 -6.76 14.46 13.48
N ARG A 168 -6.65 13.48 12.60
CA ARG A 168 -7.75 12.86 11.86
C ARG A 168 -8.09 11.44 12.31
N GLY A 169 -7.15 10.75 12.93
CA GLY A 169 -7.32 9.43 13.54
C GLY A 169 -7.34 9.49 15.05
N GLN A 170 -8.01 8.54 15.70
CA GLN A 170 -7.85 8.34 17.14
C GLN A 170 -6.47 7.74 17.43
N GLN A 171 -5.99 6.88 16.54
CA GLN A 171 -4.68 6.24 16.57
C GLN A 171 -4.07 6.26 15.16
N ALA A 172 -2.73 6.19 15.10
CA ALA A 172 -2.01 5.96 13.86
C ALA A 172 -1.02 4.81 14.04
N LEU A 173 -1.00 3.87 13.10
CA LEU A 173 -0.08 2.74 13.04
C LEU A 173 0.84 2.95 11.83
N VAL A 174 2.13 3.15 12.10
CA VAL A 174 3.11 3.49 11.07
C VAL A 174 4.18 2.41 11.00
N ALA A 175 4.42 1.89 9.80
CA ALA A 175 5.55 1.02 9.51
C ALA A 175 6.36 1.60 8.35
N ASP A 176 7.66 1.69 8.52
CA ASP A 176 8.55 2.21 7.50
C ASP A 176 9.88 1.46 7.49
N SER A 177 10.33 1.05 6.30
CA SER A 177 11.56 0.29 6.11
C SER A 177 12.80 1.18 5.88
N ARG A 178 12.60 2.45 5.62
CA ARG A 178 13.65 3.41 5.22
C ARG A 178 14.10 4.32 6.35
N VAL A 179 13.24 4.61 7.33
CA VAL A 179 13.55 5.51 8.44
C VAL A 179 14.10 4.69 9.59
N LYS A 180 15.43 4.79 9.79
CA LYS A 180 16.12 4.19 10.94
C LYS A 180 16.06 5.11 12.14
N ASP A 181 16.03 4.51 13.35
CA ASP A 181 16.07 5.25 14.63
C ASP A 181 14.99 6.34 14.73
N PHE A 182 13.81 6.05 14.20
CA PHE A 182 12.69 6.98 14.21
C PHE A 182 12.27 7.29 15.65
N GLN A 183 12.25 8.57 15.99
CA GLN A 183 11.78 9.07 17.27
C GLN A 183 10.79 10.20 17.04
N HIS A 184 9.64 10.09 17.65
CA HIS A 184 8.64 11.15 17.65
C HIS A 184 7.91 11.15 19.01
N PRO A 185 7.68 12.33 19.64
CA PRO A 185 7.17 12.39 21.02
C PRO A 185 5.78 11.79 21.21
N ARG A 186 5.02 11.64 20.13
CA ARG A 186 3.64 11.10 20.15
C ARG A 186 3.53 9.67 19.60
N TYR A 187 4.63 9.04 19.19
CA TYR A 187 4.67 7.67 18.69
C TYR A 187 5.57 6.80 19.54
N THR A 188 5.17 5.58 19.76
CA THR A 188 5.94 4.56 20.49
C THR A 188 6.22 3.39 19.57
N SER A 189 7.45 2.88 19.58
CA SER A 189 7.77 1.65 18.87
C SER A 189 7.02 0.47 19.50
N LEU A 190 6.33 -0.29 18.68
CA LEU A 190 5.61 -1.49 19.11
C LEU A 190 6.47 -2.75 18.91
N GLU A 191 7.00 -2.91 17.71
CA GLU A 191 7.68 -4.14 17.32
C GLU A 191 8.60 -3.88 16.12
N THR A 192 9.60 -4.73 15.93
CA THR A 192 10.41 -4.77 14.71
C THR A 192 10.00 -5.98 13.88
N LEU A 193 9.52 -5.74 12.67
CA LEU A 193 9.07 -6.76 11.75
C LEU A 193 10.10 -6.98 10.64
N HIS A 194 10.10 -8.18 10.04
CA HIS A 194 10.96 -8.52 8.94
C HIS A 194 10.14 -8.93 7.72
N ALA A 195 10.33 -8.24 6.61
CA ALA A 195 9.75 -8.59 5.32
C ALA A 195 10.65 -8.09 4.19
N ARG A 196 10.36 -8.55 2.97
CA ARG A 196 10.94 -8.05 1.72
C ARG A 196 9.82 -7.54 0.84
N THR A 197 10.14 -6.64 -0.06
CA THR A 197 9.23 -6.24 -1.13
C THR A 197 8.92 -7.45 -2.00
N TRP A 198 7.70 -7.58 -2.49
CA TRP A 198 7.27 -8.68 -3.34
C TRP A 198 6.69 -8.15 -4.65
N PRO A 199 6.97 -8.75 -5.80
CA PRO A 199 7.92 -9.87 -6.01
C PRO A 199 9.37 -9.45 -5.71
N ASP A 200 10.20 -10.46 -5.31
CA ASP A 200 11.61 -10.29 -4.88
C ASP A 200 12.55 -10.86 -5.94
#